data_4c045a784521db73d38f0d968d545a68
#
_entry.id   4c045a784521db73d38f0d968d545a68
#
_cell.length_a   1.000
_cell.length_b   1.000
_cell.length_c   1.000
_cell.angle_alpha   90.00
_cell.angle_beta   90.00
_cell.angle_gamma   90.00
#
_symmetry.space_group_name_H-M   'P 1'
#
loop_
_entity.id
_entity.type
_entity.pdbx_description
1 polymer ?
#
loop_
_entity_poly.entity_id
_entity_poly.type
_entity_poly.pdbx_seq_one_letter_code
_entity_poly.pdbx_strand_id
1 'polypeptide(L)'
;CVPRLELKLSFQEGIAPGKNLGEQLDFMEDLDVRGFEPNGRNLPARVNEIRNALIGRDIEVSAICAGFDGFILAEDPAVKASFDKSMREIVAAAGELGSVGVIMVPAFNGQTPCRPHTLDTRNYLCEQLHDLGEFALEHGTTVILEPLNRREAFYLRQVADAAAIARDSDSKGVKV
;
A
#
# COMPACT_ATOMS: atom_id res chain seq x y z
N CYS A 1 -19.78 -23.16 -19.98
CA CYS A 1 -18.51 -22.44 -20.18
C CYS A 1 -18.11 -21.81 -18.85
N VAL A 2 -17.02 -22.29 -18.27
CA VAL A 2 -16.43 -21.63 -17.10
C VAL A 2 -15.74 -20.37 -17.65
N PRO A 3 -16.04 -19.15 -17.14
CA PRO A 3 -15.33 -17.98 -17.59
C PRO A 3 -13.83 -18.17 -17.32
N ARG A 4 -13.01 -18.03 -18.34
CA ARG A 4 -11.55 -18.00 -18.17
C ARG A 4 -11.23 -16.79 -17.30
N LEU A 5 -10.65 -17.05 -16.14
CA LEU A 5 -10.08 -15.99 -15.31
C LEU A 5 -8.84 -15.48 -16.06
N GLU A 6 -8.91 -14.28 -16.58
CA GLU A 6 -7.76 -13.62 -17.17
C GLU A 6 -6.99 -12.92 -16.06
N LEU A 7 -5.77 -13.39 -15.78
CA LEU A 7 -4.89 -12.76 -14.81
C LEU A 7 -4.23 -11.54 -15.47
N LYS A 8 -4.44 -10.38 -14.87
CA LYS A 8 -3.76 -9.15 -15.26
C LYS A 8 -2.43 -9.04 -14.51
N LEU A 9 -1.35 -8.78 -15.23
CA LEU A 9 -0.04 -8.56 -14.64
C LEU A 9 0.13 -7.10 -14.23
N SER A 10 0.81 -6.90 -13.11
CA SER A 10 1.23 -5.59 -12.63
C SER A 10 2.71 -5.61 -12.28
N PHE A 11 3.44 -4.56 -12.64
CA PHE A 11 4.85 -4.38 -12.28
C PHE A 11 5.01 -3.27 -11.27
N GLN A 12 5.80 -3.57 -10.24
CA GLN A 12 6.26 -2.56 -9.30
C GLN A 12 7.23 -1.61 -10.00
N GLU A 13 7.18 -0.34 -9.61
CA GLU A 13 8.10 0.69 -10.09
C GLU A 13 9.56 0.27 -9.92
N GLY A 14 10.35 0.43 -10.97
CA GLY A 14 11.76 0.04 -11.01
C GLY A 14 12.03 -1.40 -11.48
N ILE A 15 11.00 -2.23 -11.70
CA ILE A 15 11.16 -3.57 -12.28
C ILE A 15 11.37 -3.50 -13.79
N ALA A 16 10.56 -2.71 -14.49
CA ALA A 16 10.71 -2.51 -15.93
C ALA A 16 11.98 -1.71 -16.26
N PRO A 17 12.76 -2.12 -17.27
CA PRO A 17 13.88 -1.34 -17.75
C PRO A 17 13.40 -0.04 -18.40
N GLY A 18 14.22 1.00 -18.33
CA GLY A 18 13.95 2.32 -18.91
C GLY A 18 14.64 3.42 -18.11
N LYS A 19 15.01 4.50 -18.81
CA LYS A 19 15.68 5.66 -18.21
C LYS A 19 14.71 6.61 -17.50
N ASN A 20 13.43 6.49 -17.81
CA ASN A 20 12.35 7.31 -17.28
C ASN A 20 11.05 6.50 -17.25
N LEU A 21 10.02 7.06 -16.63
CA LEU A 21 8.73 6.39 -16.48
C LEU A 21 8.10 6.04 -17.84
N GLY A 22 8.18 6.92 -18.82
CA GLY A 22 7.65 6.66 -20.17
C GLY A 22 8.25 5.42 -20.82
N GLU A 23 9.57 5.29 -20.83
CA GLU A 23 10.27 4.11 -21.37
C GLU A 23 9.93 2.82 -20.59
N GLN A 24 9.78 2.92 -19.27
CA GLN A 24 9.36 1.78 -18.45
C GLN A 24 7.94 1.32 -18.80
N LEU A 25 7.03 2.26 -19.00
CA LEU A 25 5.66 1.97 -19.40
C LEU A 25 5.59 1.40 -20.83
N ASP A 26 6.42 1.88 -21.76
CA ASP A 26 6.54 1.32 -23.12
C ASP A 26 6.94 -0.17 -23.05
N PHE A 27 7.94 -0.49 -22.23
CA PHE A 27 8.35 -1.88 -22.02
C PHE A 27 7.23 -2.74 -21.42
N MET A 28 6.46 -2.19 -20.49
CA MET A 28 5.33 -2.89 -19.88
C MET A 28 4.21 -3.16 -20.90
N GLU A 29 3.93 -2.21 -21.78
CA GLU A 29 2.95 -2.38 -22.88
C GLU A 29 3.37 -3.49 -23.85
N ASP A 30 4.65 -3.54 -24.21
CA ASP A 30 5.21 -4.59 -25.07
C ASP A 30 5.05 -6.01 -24.49
N LEU A 31 4.96 -6.12 -23.18
CA LEU A 31 4.71 -7.38 -22.45
C LEU A 31 3.25 -7.62 -22.08
N ASP A 32 2.33 -6.78 -22.53
CA ASP A 32 0.91 -6.82 -22.15
C ASP A 32 0.67 -6.73 -20.63
N VAL A 33 1.53 -5.98 -19.93
CA VAL A 33 1.37 -5.68 -18.50
C VAL A 33 0.37 -4.54 -18.36
N ARG A 34 -0.67 -4.75 -17.55
CA ARG A 34 -1.83 -3.86 -17.41
C ARG A 34 -1.83 -3.04 -16.13
N GLY A 35 -0.97 -3.37 -15.18
CA GLY A 35 -0.88 -2.70 -13.89
C GLY A 35 0.49 -2.09 -13.66
N PHE A 36 0.49 -0.90 -13.08
CA PHE A 36 1.68 -0.20 -12.59
C PHE A 36 1.53 0.05 -11.09
N GLU A 37 2.50 -0.41 -10.31
CA GLU A 37 2.55 -0.22 -8.86
C GLU A 37 3.65 0.80 -8.51
N PRO A 38 3.31 2.10 -8.43
CA PRO A 38 4.27 3.13 -8.06
C PRO A 38 4.66 3.04 -6.57
N ASN A 39 5.85 3.56 -6.26
CA ASN A 39 6.28 3.74 -4.88
C ASN A 39 5.52 4.91 -4.23
N GLY A 40 5.11 4.75 -2.98
CA GLY A 40 4.42 5.80 -2.23
C GLY A 40 5.29 6.98 -1.84
N ARG A 41 6.62 6.83 -1.84
CA ARG A 41 7.53 7.92 -1.49
C ARG A 41 7.40 9.07 -2.50
N ASN A 42 7.14 10.26 -1.98
CA ASN A 42 6.87 11.48 -2.76
C ASN A 42 5.67 11.37 -3.73
N LEU A 43 4.79 10.40 -3.53
CA LEU A 43 3.64 10.17 -4.40
C LEU A 43 2.75 11.41 -4.57
N PRO A 44 2.41 12.18 -3.52
CA PRO A 44 1.61 13.40 -3.68
C PRO A 44 2.18 14.39 -4.70
N ALA A 45 3.49 14.55 -4.76
CA ALA A 45 4.17 15.42 -5.73
C ALA A 45 4.21 14.83 -7.15
N ARG A 46 3.98 13.53 -7.30
CA ARG A 46 4.10 12.77 -8.55
C ARG A 46 2.77 12.42 -9.22
N VAL A 47 1.66 12.77 -8.60
CA VAL A 47 0.31 12.41 -9.13
C VAL A 47 0.15 12.87 -10.59
N ASN A 48 0.48 14.11 -10.89
CA ASN A 48 0.35 14.64 -12.25
C ASN A 48 1.34 13.99 -13.23
N GLU A 49 2.59 13.74 -12.82
CA GLU A 49 3.58 13.01 -13.62
C GLU A 49 3.05 11.64 -14.02
N ILE A 50 2.59 10.84 -13.05
CA ILE A 50 2.09 9.49 -13.27
C ILE A 50 0.82 9.53 -14.13
N ARG A 51 -0.14 10.40 -13.80
CA ARG A 51 -1.37 10.56 -14.56
C ARG A 51 -1.08 10.89 -16.03
N ASN A 52 -0.20 11.84 -16.29
CA ASN A 52 0.18 12.24 -17.64
C ASN A 52 0.91 11.11 -18.39
N ALA A 53 1.78 10.37 -17.72
CA ALA A 53 2.49 9.26 -18.34
C ALA A 53 1.56 8.10 -18.75
N LEU A 54 0.42 7.96 -18.08
CA LEU A 54 -0.57 6.91 -18.36
C LEU A 54 -1.61 7.30 -19.43
N ILE A 55 -1.65 8.56 -19.87
CA ILE A 55 -2.61 9.01 -20.89
C ILE A 55 -2.41 8.22 -22.20
N GLY A 56 -3.49 7.62 -22.69
CA GLY A 56 -3.50 6.87 -23.94
C GLY A 56 -2.91 5.46 -23.85
N ARG A 57 -2.54 5.01 -22.66
CA ARG A 57 -2.02 3.65 -22.40
C ARG A 57 -3.10 2.76 -21.80
N ASP A 58 -3.00 1.47 -22.08
CA ASP A 58 -3.84 0.44 -21.45
C ASP A 58 -3.14 -0.12 -20.20
N ILE A 59 -2.65 0.78 -19.37
CA ILE A 59 -2.04 0.52 -18.08
C ILE A 59 -2.73 1.41 -17.05
N GLU A 60 -3.11 0.82 -15.92
CA GLU A 60 -3.71 1.50 -14.77
C GLU A 60 -2.79 1.41 -13.55
N VAL A 61 -2.90 2.37 -12.64
CA VAL A 61 -2.27 2.23 -11.32
C VAL A 61 -2.97 1.10 -10.57
N SER A 62 -2.21 0.09 -10.16
CA SER A 62 -2.72 -1.03 -9.38
C SER A 62 -2.75 -0.70 -7.88
N ALA A 63 -1.78 -1.14 -7.11
CA ALA A 63 -1.58 -0.74 -5.72
C ALA A 63 -0.47 0.30 -5.61
N ILE A 64 -0.30 0.89 -4.44
CA ILE A 64 0.84 1.76 -4.10
C ILE A 64 1.75 0.99 -3.15
N CYS A 65 3.03 0.91 -3.49
CA CYS A 65 4.03 0.25 -2.66
C CYS A 65 4.51 1.15 -1.53
N ALA A 66 3.92 1.00 -0.35
CA ALA A 66 4.36 1.64 0.91
C ALA A 66 4.84 3.10 0.75
N GLY A 67 6.05 3.42 1.22
CA GLY A 67 6.70 4.74 1.02
C GLY A 67 6.42 5.77 2.10
N PHE A 68 5.65 5.43 3.12
CA PHE A 68 5.37 6.28 4.29
C PHE A 68 6.58 6.38 5.22
N ASP A 69 6.62 7.45 6.01
CA ASP A 69 7.56 7.64 7.11
C ASP A 69 7.05 6.95 8.37
N GLY A 70 7.95 6.69 9.33
CA GLY A 70 7.58 6.06 10.60
C GLY A 70 6.92 4.68 10.42
N PHE A 71 6.15 4.28 11.41
CA PHE A 71 5.35 3.05 11.35
C PHE A 71 4.21 3.07 12.38
N ILE A 72 3.13 2.32 12.10
CA ILE A 72 1.88 2.39 12.86
C ILE A 72 2.04 1.90 14.31
N LEU A 73 2.94 0.96 14.57
CA LEU A 73 3.18 0.40 15.90
C LEU A 73 4.34 1.08 16.67
N ALA A 74 4.78 2.24 16.24
CA ALA A 74 5.79 3.01 16.97
C ALA A 74 5.28 3.41 18.36
N GLU A 75 6.13 3.21 19.38
CA GLU A 75 5.87 3.72 20.73
C GLU A 75 6.24 5.20 20.84
N ASP A 76 7.21 5.67 20.05
CA ASP A 76 7.56 7.08 19.96
C ASP A 76 6.44 7.87 19.29
N PRO A 77 5.80 8.84 20.00
CA PRO A 77 4.71 9.63 19.43
C PRO A 77 5.10 10.43 18.18
N ALA A 78 6.33 10.88 18.07
CA ALA A 78 6.81 11.64 16.90
C ALA A 78 6.92 10.73 15.67
N VAL A 79 7.41 9.51 15.84
CA VAL A 79 7.49 8.50 14.76
C VAL A 79 6.09 8.08 14.31
N LYS A 80 5.16 7.86 15.27
CA LYS A 80 3.76 7.55 14.96
C LYS A 80 3.07 8.70 14.22
N ALA A 81 3.30 9.95 14.65
CA ALA A 81 2.75 11.13 13.98
C ALA A 81 3.28 11.29 12.55
N SER A 82 4.55 10.99 12.29
CA SER A 82 5.12 10.95 10.94
C SER A 82 4.43 9.91 10.06
N PHE A 83 4.16 8.72 10.62
CA PHE A 83 3.37 7.70 9.93
C PHE A 83 1.97 8.21 9.59
N ASP A 84 1.25 8.72 10.55
CA ASP A 84 -0.13 9.18 10.38
C ASP A 84 -0.26 10.25 9.29
N LYS A 85 0.67 11.18 9.25
CA LYS A 85 0.70 12.24 8.26
C LYS A 85 1.04 11.70 6.88
N SER A 86 2.20 11.04 6.74
CA SER A 86 2.69 10.59 5.44
C SER A 86 1.79 9.52 4.82
N MET A 87 1.26 8.60 5.62
CA MET A 87 0.35 7.56 5.14
C MET A 87 -0.96 8.16 4.60
N ARG A 88 -1.54 9.16 5.27
CA ARG A 88 -2.75 9.83 4.79
C ARG A 88 -2.51 10.62 3.51
N GLU A 89 -1.38 11.27 3.38
CA GLU A 89 -0.98 11.95 2.15
C GLU A 89 -0.85 10.97 0.97
N ILE A 90 -0.24 9.80 1.21
CA ILE A 90 -0.13 8.73 0.19
C ILE A 90 -1.50 8.15 -0.15
N VAL A 91 -2.35 7.88 0.82
CA VAL A 91 -3.71 7.38 0.61
C VAL A 91 -4.53 8.34 -0.23
N ALA A 92 -4.49 9.64 0.05
CA ALA A 92 -5.19 10.65 -0.74
C ALA A 92 -4.70 10.66 -2.20
N ALA A 93 -3.38 10.63 -2.41
CA ALA A 93 -2.78 10.56 -3.74
C ALA A 93 -3.12 9.25 -4.47
N ALA A 94 -3.17 8.12 -3.76
CA ALA A 94 -3.60 6.84 -4.30
C ALA A 94 -5.04 6.89 -4.82
N GLY A 95 -5.93 7.53 -4.06
CA GLY A 95 -7.31 7.76 -4.51
C GLY A 95 -7.40 8.59 -5.78
N GLU A 96 -6.61 9.67 -5.88
CA GLU A 96 -6.53 10.50 -7.09
C GLU A 96 -6.04 9.74 -8.32
N LEU A 97 -5.20 8.72 -8.13
CA LEU A 97 -4.67 7.86 -9.19
C LEU A 97 -5.57 6.65 -9.51
N GLY A 98 -6.67 6.48 -8.80
CA GLY A 98 -7.56 5.32 -8.97
C GLY A 98 -6.98 4.00 -8.49
N SER A 99 -5.97 4.04 -7.61
CA SER A 99 -5.35 2.84 -7.03
C SER A 99 -6.34 2.06 -6.18
N VAL A 100 -6.20 0.73 -6.19
CA VAL A 100 -7.01 -0.16 -5.34
C VAL A 100 -6.64 -0.08 -3.87
N GLY A 101 -5.42 0.34 -3.54
CA GLY A 101 -4.99 0.49 -2.16
C GLY A 101 -3.51 0.80 -1.98
N VAL A 102 -3.16 1.19 -0.76
CA VAL A 102 -1.79 1.44 -0.32
C VAL A 102 -1.32 0.28 0.54
N ILE A 103 -0.24 -0.37 0.13
CA ILE A 103 0.36 -1.51 0.83
C ILE A 103 1.06 -1.01 2.09
N MET A 104 0.80 -1.67 3.20
CA MET A 104 1.34 -1.32 4.51
C MET A 104 1.77 -2.55 5.30
N VAL A 105 2.97 -2.49 5.86
CA VAL A 105 3.49 -3.42 6.86
C VAL A 105 3.46 -2.74 8.22
N PRO A 106 2.84 -3.33 9.28
CA PRO A 106 2.71 -2.67 10.57
C PRO A 106 4.03 -2.34 11.27
N ALA A 107 5.00 -3.24 11.17
CA ALA A 107 6.37 -3.01 11.65
C ALA A 107 7.36 -3.96 10.98
N PHE A 108 8.46 -3.43 10.50
CA PHE A 108 9.61 -4.20 10.02
C PHE A 108 10.56 -4.55 11.18
N ASN A 109 11.38 -5.58 10.98
CA ASN A 109 12.46 -5.88 11.90
C ASN A 109 13.38 -4.66 12.05
N GLY A 110 13.81 -4.39 13.28
CA GLY A 110 14.70 -3.27 13.58
C GLY A 110 14.04 -1.91 13.76
N GLN A 111 12.75 -1.79 13.49
CA GLN A 111 12.00 -0.56 13.84
C GLN A 111 11.74 -0.53 15.35
N THR A 112 12.38 0.38 16.06
CA THR A 112 12.34 0.47 17.54
C THR A 112 12.26 1.93 17.99
N PRO A 113 11.62 2.23 19.14
CA PRO A 113 10.82 1.30 19.97
C PRO A 113 9.49 0.93 19.30
N CYS A 114 9.15 -0.34 19.33
CA CYS A 114 7.93 -0.89 18.72
C CYS A 114 7.05 -1.52 19.81
N ARG A 115 5.74 -1.34 19.69
CA ARG A 115 4.76 -2.01 20.55
C ARG A 115 4.96 -3.53 20.50
N PRO A 116 4.94 -4.22 21.68
CA PRO A 116 5.20 -5.66 21.75
C PRO A 116 4.04 -6.49 21.18
N HIS A 117 4.29 -7.78 20.95
CA HIS A 117 3.27 -8.75 20.54
C HIS A 117 2.34 -9.09 21.71
N THR A 118 1.33 -8.25 21.94
CA THR A 118 0.30 -8.42 22.99
C THR A 118 -1.10 -8.25 22.40
N LEU A 119 -2.10 -8.67 23.14
CA LEU A 119 -3.50 -8.45 22.78
C LEU A 119 -3.83 -6.94 22.73
N ASP A 120 -3.27 -6.15 23.65
CA ASP A 120 -3.45 -4.70 23.68
C ASP A 120 -2.90 -4.04 22.41
N THR A 121 -1.72 -4.46 21.95
CA THR A 121 -1.14 -3.98 20.68
C THR A 121 -2.02 -4.37 19.50
N ARG A 122 -2.55 -5.58 19.49
CA ARG A 122 -3.46 -6.03 18.43
C ARG A 122 -4.74 -5.19 18.39
N ASN A 123 -5.35 -4.95 19.54
CA ASN A 123 -6.55 -4.11 19.65
C ASN A 123 -6.25 -2.68 19.19
N TYR A 124 -5.16 -2.10 19.65
CA TYR A 124 -4.69 -0.80 19.20
C TYR A 124 -4.51 -0.75 17.67
N LEU A 125 -3.88 -1.77 17.08
CA LEU A 125 -3.72 -1.84 15.62
C LEU A 125 -5.06 -1.88 14.91
N CYS A 126 -6.03 -2.66 15.39
CA CYS A 126 -7.38 -2.72 14.81
C CYS A 126 -8.08 -1.36 14.85
N GLU A 127 -8.00 -0.63 15.96
CA GLU A 127 -8.57 0.72 16.09
C GLU A 127 -7.91 1.71 15.11
N GLN A 128 -6.57 1.70 15.03
CA GLN A 128 -5.84 2.57 14.11
C GLN A 128 -6.14 2.25 12.65
N LEU A 129 -6.29 0.97 12.32
CA LEU A 129 -6.66 0.53 10.97
C LEU A 129 -8.11 0.86 10.63
N HIS A 130 -9.03 0.82 11.59
CA HIS A 130 -10.39 1.30 11.39
C HIS A 130 -10.38 2.74 10.88
N ASP A 131 -9.76 3.64 11.63
CA ASP A 131 -9.72 5.06 11.29
C ASP A 131 -9.02 5.32 9.93
N LEU A 132 -7.91 4.62 9.68
CA LEU A 132 -7.18 4.75 8.42
C LEU A 132 -7.96 4.15 7.25
N GLY A 133 -8.65 3.04 7.46
CA GLY A 133 -9.50 2.40 6.45
C GLY A 133 -10.69 3.27 6.06
N GLU A 134 -11.36 3.90 7.03
CA GLU A 134 -12.46 4.83 6.76
C GLU A 134 -11.95 6.06 6.00
N PHE A 135 -10.82 6.62 6.39
CA PHE A 135 -10.16 7.70 5.65
C PHE A 135 -9.84 7.29 4.20
N ALA A 136 -9.36 6.07 3.98
CA ALA A 136 -9.08 5.57 2.65
C ALA A 136 -10.34 5.44 1.79
N LEU A 137 -11.45 4.96 2.36
CA LEU A 137 -12.75 4.88 1.68
C LEU A 137 -13.26 6.26 1.25
N GLU A 138 -13.10 7.29 2.08
CA GLU A 138 -13.46 8.66 1.75
C GLU A 138 -12.68 9.17 0.52
N HIS A 139 -11.49 8.65 0.29
CA HIS A 139 -10.64 8.98 -0.87
C HIS A 139 -10.79 7.97 -2.04
N GLY A 140 -11.72 7.02 -1.95
CA GLY A 140 -11.98 6.04 -3.01
C GLY A 140 -10.93 4.95 -3.16
N THR A 141 -10.18 4.65 -2.11
CA THR A 141 -9.13 3.63 -2.09
C THR A 141 -9.19 2.79 -0.81
N THR A 142 -8.19 1.96 -0.56
CA THR A 142 -8.10 1.11 0.64
C THR A 142 -6.68 1.07 1.20
N VAL A 143 -6.52 0.49 2.38
CA VAL A 143 -5.22 0.11 2.96
C VAL A 143 -5.09 -1.41 2.83
N ILE A 144 -3.96 -1.88 2.32
CA ILE A 144 -3.69 -3.29 2.09
C ILE A 144 -2.62 -3.74 3.08
N LEU A 145 -3.00 -4.62 4.01
CA LEU A 145 -2.04 -5.22 4.94
C LEU A 145 -1.19 -6.26 4.22
N GLU A 146 0.11 -6.11 4.29
CA GLU A 146 1.05 -7.06 3.74
C GLU A 146 1.74 -7.87 4.85
N PRO A 147 1.42 -9.17 5.00
CA PRO A 147 2.21 -10.05 5.83
C PRO A 147 3.51 -10.41 5.11
N LEU A 148 4.63 -10.27 5.80
CA LEU A 148 5.95 -10.60 5.27
C LEU A 148 6.61 -11.72 6.07
N ASN A 149 7.65 -12.32 5.49
CA ASN A 149 8.41 -13.37 6.14
C ASN A 149 9.16 -12.86 7.39
N ARG A 150 9.60 -13.79 8.25
CA ARG A 150 10.26 -13.49 9.53
C ARG A 150 11.59 -12.74 9.43
N ARG A 151 12.18 -12.65 8.24
CA ARG A 151 13.42 -11.90 8.02
C ARG A 151 13.16 -10.42 7.82
N GLU A 152 11.93 -10.07 7.44
CA GLU A 152 11.52 -8.72 7.11
C GLU A 152 10.55 -8.14 8.15
N ALA A 153 9.48 -8.86 8.49
CA ALA A 153 8.45 -8.36 9.39
C ALA A 153 8.71 -8.73 10.86
N PHE A 154 8.69 -7.72 11.72
CA PHE A 154 8.56 -7.91 13.16
C PHE A 154 7.11 -8.27 13.52
N TYR A 155 6.15 -7.51 13.00
CA TYR A 155 4.73 -7.71 13.26
C TYR A 155 4.01 -8.05 11.95
N LEU A 156 3.22 -9.10 11.97
CA LEU A 156 2.41 -9.61 10.86
C LEU A 156 3.20 -10.44 9.83
N ARG A 157 3.09 -11.77 9.97
CA ARG A 157 3.84 -12.73 9.15
C ARG A 157 2.97 -13.76 8.42
N GLN A 158 1.67 -13.82 8.74
CA GLN A 158 0.75 -14.83 8.22
C GLN A 158 -0.44 -14.14 7.56
N VAL A 159 -0.85 -14.63 6.39
CA VAL A 159 -2.04 -14.12 5.68
C VAL A 159 -3.31 -14.30 6.55
N ALA A 160 -3.41 -15.41 7.27
CA ALA A 160 -4.55 -15.65 8.16
C ALA A 160 -4.65 -14.62 9.28
N ASP A 161 -3.52 -14.22 9.86
CA ASP A 161 -3.49 -13.18 10.91
C ASP A 161 -3.85 -11.82 10.33
N ALA A 162 -3.32 -11.48 9.15
CA ALA A 162 -3.67 -10.26 8.45
C ALA A 162 -5.18 -10.19 8.15
N ALA A 163 -5.76 -11.29 7.65
CA ALA A 163 -7.19 -11.39 7.39
C ALA A 163 -8.04 -11.25 8.66
N ALA A 164 -7.58 -11.81 9.79
CA ALA A 164 -8.25 -11.64 11.07
C ALA A 164 -8.22 -10.19 11.55
N ILE A 165 -7.06 -9.52 11.47
CA ILE A 165 -6.90 -8.11 11.82
C ILE A 165 -7.76 -7.23 10.92
N ALA A 166 -7.79 -7.48 9.62
CA ALA A 166 -8.63 -6.73 8.68
C ALA A 166 -10.12 -6.85 9.01
N ARG A 167 -10.60 -8.05 9.37
CA ARG A 167 -11.98 -8.23 9.83
C ARG A 167 -12.27 -7.51 11.14
N ASP A 168 -11.36 -7.64 12.09
CA ASP A 168 -11.55 -7.09 13.44
C ASP A 168 -11.36 -5.57 13.49
N SER A 169 -10.75 -4.97 12.46
CA SER A 169 -10.72 -3.52 12.29
C SER A 169 -12.08 -2.91 11.94
N ASP A 170 -13.05 -3.73 11.54
CA ASP A 170 -14.42 -3.34 11.22
C ASP A 170 -14.51 -2.18 10.20
N SER A 171 -13.64 -2.19 9.21
CA SER A 171 -13.67 -1.26 8.07
C SER A 171 -13.50 -1.99 6.74
N LYS A 172 -14.36 -1.65 5.78
CA LYS A 172 -14.24 -2.15 4.40
C LYS A 172 -13.01 -1.58 3.68
N GLY A 173 -12.41 -0.54 4.22
CA GLY A 173 -11.20 0.10 3.72
C GLY A 173 -9.93 -0.63 4.09
N VAL A 174 -9.97 -1.71 4.88
CA VAL A 174 -8.81 -2.54 5.23
C VAL A 174 -8.88 -3.86 4.49
N LYS A 175 -7.82 -4.16 3.74
CA LYS A 175 -7.68 -5.36 2.88
C LYS A 175 -6.38 -6.11 3.19
N VAL A 176 -6.19 -7.26 2.56
CA VAL A 176 -4.98 -8.09 2.65
C VAL A 176 -4.48 -8.42 1.26
#